data_974d971dc867f183f649cbfd5ef8de24
#
_entry.id   974d971dc867f183f649cbfd5ef8de24
#
_cell.length_a   1.000
_cell.length_b   1.000
_cell.length_c   1.000
_cell.angle_alpha   90.00
_cell.angle_beta   90.00
_cell.angle_gamma   90.00
#
_symmetry.space_group_name_H-M   'P 1'
#
loop_
_entity.id
_entity.type
_entity.pdbx_description
1 polymer ?
#
loop_
_entity_poly.entity_id
_entity_poly.type
_entity_poly.pdbx_seq_one_letter_code
_entity_poly.pdbx_strand_id
1 'polypeptide(L)'
;MQQVSIQYYSSPCGEIILASVDDELCLCDWNEMPCSERNKLRLSRYMKAVFKIETSPILELSKKQLNEYFTGSRRTFDIPLHPIGTDFQKKVWGALLNIPYGETRSYKEIAISMGNPNGTRAVAGAIGANGISIFIPCHRVIGSNHLLTGFAGGLDAKRRLLETEAEQKQHNVDFQIRK
;
A
#
# COMPACT_ATOMS: atom_id res chain seq x y z
N MET A 1 -0.13 -26.56 3.75
CA MET A 1 -0.96 -25.46 3.25
C MET A 1 -1.10 -24.47 4.39
N GLN A 2 -0.82 -23.20 4.15
CA GLN A 2 -0.87 -22.15 5.17
C GLN A 2 -2.27 -21.52 5.17
N GLN A 3 -2.91 -21.42 6.33
CA GLN A 3 -4.21 -20.76 6.43
C GLN A 3 -4.01 -19.24 6.44
N VAL A 4 -4.77 -18.55 5.61
CA VAL A 4 -4.77 -17.09 5.49
C VAL A 4 -6.14 -16.60 5.87
N SER A 5 -6.22 -15.84 6.96
CA SER A 5 -7.48 -15.20 7.42
C SER A 5 -7.76 -13.96 6.61
N ILE A 6 -9.01 -13.78 6.19
CA ILE A 6 -9.45 -12.63 5.38
C ILE A 6 -10.57 -11.90 6.08
N GLN A 7 -10.52 -10.57 6.02
CA GLN A 7 -11.63 -9.68 6.37
C GLN A 7 -11.74 -8.51 5.38
N TYR A 8 -12.91 -7.89 5.35
CA TYR A 8 -13.19 -6.69 4.58
C TYR A 8 -13.28 -5.47 5.49
N TYR A 9 -12.85 -4.33 4.96
CA TYR A 9 -12.86 -3.05 5.65
C TYR A 9 -13.41 -1.97 4.73
N SER A 10 -14.51 -1.33 5.13
CA SER A 10 -15.08 -0.18 4.43
C SER A 10 -14.28 1.07 4.74
N SER A 11 -13.47 1.53 3.77
CA SER A 11 -12.69 2.76 3.90
C SER A 11 -13.39 3.93 3.20
N PRO A 12 -13.01 5.18 3.52
CA PRO A 12 -13.44 6.34 2.74
C PRO A 12 -13.03 6.31 1.27
N CYS A 13 -12.07 5.44 0.90
CA CYS A 13 -11.56 5.26 -0.46
C CYS A 13 -12.09 3.99 -1.16
N GLY A 14 -13.11 3.34 -0.61
CA GLY A 14 -13.67 2.08 -1.11
C GLY A 14 -13.42 0.89 -0.19
N GLU A 15 -13.94 -0.26 -0.56
CA GLU A 15 -13.79 -1.49 0.21
C GLU A 15 -12.38 -2.07 0.04
N ILE A 16 -11.75 -2.36 1.15
CA ILE A 16 -10.42 -2.96 1.24
C ILE A 16 -10.54 -4.40 1.73
N ILE A 17 -9.81 -5.31 1.11
CA ILE A 17 -9.57 -6.65 1.60
C ILE A 17 -8.28 -6.67 2.43
N LEU A 18 -8.37 -7.20 3.63
CA LEU A 18 -7.24 -7.45 4.51
C LEU A 18 -7.01 -8.95 4.63
N ALA A 19 -5.75 -9.38 4.60
CA ALA A 19 -5.41 -10.77 4.88
C ALA A 19 -4.21 -10.86 5.81
N SER A 20 -4.26 -11.85 6.70
CA SER A 20 -3.18 -12.17 7.63
C SER A 20 -2.78 -13.62 7.57
N VAL A 21 -1.53 -13.85 7.84
CA VAL A 21 -0.93 -15.18 8.03
C VAL A 21 -0.13 -15.14 9.32
N ASP A 22 -0.32 -16.14 10.17
CA ASP A 22 0.22 -16.11 11.51
C ASP A 22 -0.15 -14.76 12.19
N ASP A 23 0.78 -14.05 12.76
CA ASP A 23 0.57 -12.75 13.39
C ASP A 23 1.03 -11.56 12.51
N GLU A 24 1.04 -11.72 11.19
CA GLU A 24 1.52 -10.71 10.25
C GLU A 24 0.47 -10.38 9.17
N LEU A 25 0.38 -9.10 8.78
CA LEU A 25 -0.46 -8.65 7.67
C LEU A 25 0.23 -8.95 6.34
N CYS A 26 -0.42 -9.72 5.47
CA CYS A 26 0.13 -10.12 4.17
C CYS A 26 -0.62 -9.53 2.95
N LEU A 27 -1.79 -8.93 3.17
CA LEU A 27 -2.58 -8.24 2.14
C LEU A 27 -3.33 -7.05 2.73
N CYS A 28 -3.29 -5.93 2.02
CA CYS A 28 -4.18 -4.79 2.16
C CYS A 28 -4.35 -4.17 0.78
N ASP A 29 -5.49 -4.42 0.13
CA ASP A 29 -5.72 -3.99 -1.24
C ASP A 29 -7.20 -3.72 -1.49
N TRP A 30 -7.56 -3.04 -2.59
CA TRP A 30 -8.95 -2.73 -2.94
C TRP A 30 -9.65 -3.96 -3.50
N ASN A 31 -10.74 -4.38 -2.87
CA ASN A 31 -11.39 -5.67 -3.12
C ASN A 31 -11.82 -5.89 -4.58
N GLU A 32 -12.41 -4.90 -5.21
CA GLU A 32 -12.97 -5.01 -6.57
C GLU A 32 -11.98 -4.64 -7.70
N MET A 33 -10.71 -4.41 -7.36
CA MET A 33 -9.71 -4.01 -8.35
C MET A 33 -8.93 -5.21 -8.89
N PRO A 34 -8.53 -5.20 -10.18
CA PRO A 34 -7.77 -6.32 -10.78
C PRO A 34 -6.46 -6.67 -10.07
N CYS A 35 -5.87 -5.69 -9.36
CA CYS A 35 -4.66 -5.91 -8.55
C CYS A 35 -4.92 -6.84 -7.37
N SER A 36 -6.10 -6.79 -6.75
CA SER A 36 -6.47 -7.67 -5.64
C SER A 36 -6.42 -9.14 -6.03
N GLU A 37 -7.01 -9.51 -7.17
CA GLU A 37 -6.96 -10.88 -7.68
C GLU A 37 -5.52 -11.33 -7.99
N ARG A 38 -4.72 -10.47 -8.60
CA ARG A 38 -3.30 -10.73 -8.84
C ARG A 38 -2.53 -10.97 -7.54
N ASN A 39 -2.80 -10.19 -6.50
CA ASN A 39 -2.16 -10.32 -5.20
C ASN A 39 -2.62 -11.57 -4.45
N LYS A 40 -3.91 -11.93 -4.50
CA LYS A 40 -4.43 -13.20 -3.97
C LYS A 40 -3.77 -14.41 -4.67
N LEU A 41 -3.67 -14.39 -6.00
CA LEU A 41 -2.98 -15.43 -6.77
C LEU A 41 -1.50 -15.54 -6.39
N ARG A 42 -0.84 -14.41 -6.12
CA ARG A 42 0.55 -14.40 -5.63
C ARG A 42 0.65 -15.08 -4.27
N LEU A 43 -0.19 -14.72 -3.30
CA LEU A 43 -0.27 -15.37 -2.00
C LEU A 43 -0.48 -16.89 -2.15
N SER A 44 -1.45 -17.30 -2.97
CA SER A 44 -1.71 -18.72 -3.22
C SER A 44 -0.49 -19.47 -3.74
N ARG A 45 0.28 -18.87 -4.67
CA ARG A 45 1.46 -19.51 -5.27
C ARG A 45 2.63 -19.62 -4.31
N TYR A 46 2.93 -18.55 -3.57
CA TYR A 46 4.09 -18.49 -2.69
C TYR A 46 3.89 -19.27 -1.39
N MET A 47 2.67 -19.26 -0.83
CA MET A 47 2.38 -19.81 0.49
C MET A 47 1.56 -21.10 0.44
N LYS A 48 1.13 -21.54 -0.76
CA LYS A 48 0.11 -22.60 -0.88
C LYS A 48 -1.11 -22.28 0.00
N ALA A 49 -1.53 -21.02 -0.02
CA ALA A 49 -2.51 -20.46 0.89
C ALA A 49 -3.90 -21.06 0.70
N VAL A 50 -4.57 -21.32 1.81
CA VAL A 50 -6.01 -21.55 1.88
C VAL A 50 -6.64 -20.35 2.57
N PHE A 51 -7.48 -19.64 1.83
CA PHE A 51 -8.15 -18.43 2.33
C PHE A 51 -9.41 -18.78 3.10
N LYS A 52 -9.59 -18.16 4.26
CA LYS A 52 -10.77 -18.33 5.11
C LYS A 52 -11.25 -16.97 5.61
N ILE A 53 -12.54 -16.72 5.44
CA ILE A 53 -13.16 -15.51 5.99
C ILE A 53 -13.33 -15.73 7.50
N GLU A 54 -12.44 -15.15 8.25
CA GLU A 54 -12.42 -15.21 9.72
C GLU A 54 -11.66 -14.03 10.29
N THR A 55 -11.86 -13.74 11.56
CA THR A 55 -11.10 -12.70 12.25
C THR A 55 -9.77 -13.23 12.77
N SER A 56 -8.80 -12.34 12.92
CA SER A 56 -7.56 -12.57 13.66
C SER A 56 -7.17 -11.32 14.45
N PRO A 57 -6.37 -11.44 15.52
CA PRO A 57 -5.94 -10.26 16.29
C PRO A 57 -5.26 -9.20 15.43
N ILE A 58 -4.44 -9.63 14.46
CA ILE A 58 -3.73 -8.70 13.58
C ILE A 58 -4.66 -7.99 12.60
N LEU A 59 -5.73 -8.65 12.11
CA LEU A 59 -6.73 -8.01 11.25
C LEU A 59 -7.56 -6.99 12.02
N GLU A 60 -7.94 -7.27 13.25
CA GLU A 60 -8.66 -6.32 14.11
C GLU A 60 -7.77 -5.10 14.44
N LEU A 61 -6.50 -5.33 14.74
CA LEU A 61 -5.54 -4.26 14.97
C LEU A 61 -5.31 -3.42 13.70
N SER A 62 -5.24 -4.06 12.53
CA SER A 62 -5.10 -3.38 11.23
C SER A 62 -6.30 -2.48 10.95
N LYS A 63 -7.52 -2.96 11.16
CA LYS A 63 -8.74 -2.15 11.00
C LYS A 63 -8.76 -0.96 11.96
N LYS A 64 -8.39 -1.18 13.23
CA LYS A 64 -8.28 -0.11 14.22
C LYS A 64 -7.30 0.97 13.75
N GLN A 65 -6.11 0.58 13.32
CA GLN A 65 -5.11 1.53 12.85
C GLN A 65 -5.51 2.24 11.55
N LEU A 66 -6.21 1.57 10.64
CA LEU A 66 -6.79 2.23 9.46
C LEU A 66 -7.86 3.25 9.84
N ASN A 67 -8.74 2.95 10.80
CA ASN A 67 -9.70 3.92 11.31
C ASN A 67 -9.01 5.15 11.91
N GLU A 68 -8.00 4.95 12.73
CA GLU A 68 -7.19 6.03 13.32
C GLU A 68 -6.47 6.85 12.23
N TYR A 69 -5.96 6.21 11.18
CA TYR A 69 -5.33 6.88 10.04
C TYR A 69 -6.34 7.75 9.27
N PHE A 70 -7.50 7.23 8.91
CA PHE A 70 -8.51 7.98 8.17
C PHE A 70 -9.18 9.10 8.99
N THR A 71 -9.19 8.99 10.33
CA THR A 71 -9.66 10.06 11.22
C THR A 71 -8.56 11.05 11.62
N GLY A 72 -7.32 10.83 11.17
CA GLY A 72 -6.20 11.73 11.42
C GLY A 72 -5.50 11.59 12.76
N SER A 73 -5.90 10.62 13.57
CA SER A 73 -5.29 10.37 14.87
C SER A 73 -4.02 9.51 14.81
N ARG A 74 -3.73 8.88 13.64
CA ARG A 74 -2.55 8.05 13.41
C ARG A 74 -1.79 8.47 12.17
N ARG A 75 -0.46 8.56 12.28
CA ARG A 75 0.46 8.90 11.17
C ARG A 75 1.42 7.78 10.79
N THR A 76 1.60 6.80 11.69
CA THR A 76 2.50 5.65 11.48
C THR A 76 1.79 4.37 11.88
N PHE A 77 2.15 3.28 11.21
CA PHE A 77 1.61 1.95 11.51
C PHE A 77 2.66 1.11 12.23
N ASP A 78 2.22 0.32 13.19
CA ASP A 78 3.03 -0.62 13.97
C ASP A 78 2.54 -2.08 13.82
N ILE A 79 2.00 -2.39 12.64
CA ILE A 79 1.54 -3.72 12.25
C ILE A 79 2.73 -4.52 11.71
N PRO A 80 3.00 -5.74 12.18
CA PRO A 80 3.94 -6.64 11.54
C PRO A 80 3.50 -6.97 10.12
N LEU A 81 4.39 -6.80 9.14
CA LEU A 81 4.11 -6.96 7.72
C LEU A 81 4.82 -8.19 7.15
N HIS A 82 4.08 -8.98 6.36
CA HIS A 82 4.59 -10.13 5.62
C HIS A 82 4.48 -9.89 4.10
N PRO A 83 5.33 -9.04 3.51
CA PRO A 83 5.25 -8.73 2.08
C PRO A 83 5.70 -9.92 1.23
N ILE A 84 4.84 -10.36 0.30
CA ILE A 84 5.10 -11.46 -0.61
C ILE A 84 5.52 -10.90 -1.97
N GLY A 85 6.75 -11.17 -2.38
CA GLY A 85 7.32 -10.71 -3.65
C GLY A 85 8.77 -11.12 -3.83
N THR A 86 9.37 -10.70 -4.95
CA THR A 86 10.80 -10.92 -5.21
C THR A 86 11.67 -10.08 -4.26
N ASP A 87 12.94 -10.43 -4.14
CA ASP A 87 13.89 -9.67 -3.31
C ASP A 87 13.99 -8.21 -3.76
N PHE A 88 13.95 -7.96 -5.07
CA PHE A 88 13.94 -6.61 -5.62
C PHE A 88 12.67 -5.84 -5.19
N GLN A 89 11.49 -6.46 -5.30
CA GLN A 89 10.23 -5.85 -4.86
C GLN A 89 10.27 -5.52 -3.37
N LYS A 90 10.72 -6.46 -2.53
CA LYS A 90 10.85 -6.25 -1.09
C LYS A 90 11.80 -5.11 -0.74
N LYS A 91 12.92 -4.98 -1.47
CA LYS A 91 13.85 -3.83 -1.31
C LYS A 91 13.17 -2.51 -1.67
N VAL A 92 12.42 -2.46 -2.78
CA VAL A 92 11.65 -1.26 -3.17
C VAL A 92 10.63 -0.93 -2.10
N TRP A 93 9.84 -1.88 -1.63
CA TRP A 93 8.82 -1.65 -0.60
C TRP A 93 9.43 -1.19 0.73
N GLY A 94 10.60 -1.71 1.10
CA GLY A 94 11.37 -1.22 2.24
C GLY A 94 11.78 0.25 2.10
N ALA A 95 12.17 0.68 0.89
CA ALA A 95 12.48 2.09 0.63
C ALA A 95 11.24 3.00 0.78
N LEU A 96 10.04 2.50 0.41
CA LEU A 96 8.79 3.27 0.58
C LEU A 96 8.47 3.55 2.03
N LEU A 97 8.79 2.64 2.95
CA LEU A 97 8.54 2.82 4.39
C LEU A 97 9.32 4.01 4.99
N ASN A 98 10.36 4.48 4.30
CA ASN A 98 11.13 5.66 4.71
C ASN A 98 10.53 6.99 4.24
N ILE A 99 9.45 6.98 3.45
CA ILE A 99 8.76 8.21 3.03
C ILE A 99 7.88 8.69 4.19
N PRO A 100 8.15 9.86 4.78
CA PRO A 100 7.38 10.34 5.91
C PRO A 100 5.92 10.60 5.56
N TYR A 101 5.06 10.54 6.57
CA TYR A 101 3.65 10.91 6.46
C TYR A 101 3.49 12.34 5.91
N GLY A 102 2.63 12.49 4.89
CA GLY A 102 2.36 13.77 4.22
C GLY A 102 3.51 14.29 3.36
N GLU A 103 4.47 13.43 3.00
CA GLU A 103 5.52 13.74 2.03
C GLU A 103 5.39 12.86 0.80
N THR A 104 5.89 13.34 -0.32
CA THR A 104 5.91 12.58 -1.57
C THR A 104 7.33 12.47 -2.11
N ARG A 105 7.56 11.43 -2.90
CA ARG A 105 8.78 11.23 -3.68
C ARG A 105 8.39 10.85 -5.10
N SER A 106 9.22 11.20 -6.05
CA SER A 106 9.07 10.70 -7.42
C SER A 106 9.63 9.29 -7.56
N TYR A 107 9.14 8.54 -8.55
CA TYR A 107 9.72 7.24 -8.90
C TYR A 107 11.22 7.31 -9.15
N LYS A 108 11.70 8.41 -9.74
CA LYS A 108 13.11 8.65 -9.99
C LYS A 108 13.91 8.84 -8.69
N GLU A 109 13.39 9.60 -7.74
CA GLU A 109 14.05 9.79 -6.43
C GLU A 109 14.17 8.47 -5.69
N ILE A 110 13.13 7.61 -5.71
CA ILE A 110 13.21 6.26 -5.12
C ILE A 110 14.29 5.43 -5.83
N ALA A 111 14.34 5.44 -7.16
CA ALA A 111 15.37 4.70 -7.91
C ALA A 111 16.79 5.18 -7.56
N ILE A 112 17.00 6.49 -7.45
CA ILE A 112 18.27 7.08 -7.05
C ILE A 112 18.64 6.67 -5.62
N SER A 113 17.72 6.76 -4.68
CA SER A 113 17.95 6.41 -3.26
C SER A 113 18.34 4.94 -3.07
N MET A 114 17.91 4.08 -3.99
CA MET A 114 18.26 2.66 -4.02
C MET A 114 19.58 2.34 -4.76
N GLY A 115 20.31 3.36 -5.23
CA GLY A 115 21.52 3.19 -6.02
C GLY A 115 21.29 2.70 -7.46
N ASN A 116 20.06 2.82 -7.98
CA ASN A 116 19.68 2.39 -9.33
C ASN A 116 19.04 3.53 -10.14
N PRO A 117 19.77 4.61 -10.46
CA PRO A 117 19.21 5.79 -11.09
C PRO A 117 18.60 5.53 -12.49
N ASN A 118 19.05 4.49 -13.17
CA ASN A 118 18.55 4.08 -14.49
C ASN A 118 17.37 3.09 -14.39
N GLY A 119 17.06 2.61 -13.21
CA GLY A 119 16.03 1.59 -12.95
C GLY A 119 14.63 2.14 -12.67
N THR A 120 14.32 3.38 -12.97
CA THR A 120 13.03 4.02 -12.63
C THR A 120 11.81 3.21 -13.07
N ARG A 121 11.85 2.62 -14.29
CA ARG A 121 10.74 1.78 -14.78
C ARG A 121 10.58 0.48 -13.98
N ALA A 122 11.68 -0.17 -13.62
CA ALA A 122 11.66 -1.38 -12.80
C ALA A 122 11.17 -1.08 -11.38
N VAL A 123 11.61 0.03 -10.80
CA VAL A 123 11.15 0.53 -9.50
C VAL A 123 9.65 0.84 -9.53
N ALA A 124 9.16 1.53 -10.57
CA ALA A 124 7.73 1.80 -10.75
C ALA A 124 6.90 0.50 -10.85
N GLY A 125 7.39 -0.50 -11.58
CA GLY A 125 6.77 -1.81 -11.66
C GLY A 125 6.71 -2.52 -10.31
N ALA A 126 7.78 -2.46 -9.52
CA ALA A 126 7.81 -3.01 -8.16
C ALA A 126 6.85 -2.29 -7.20
N ILE A 127 6.76 -0.95 -7.29
CA ILE A 127 5.80 -0.14 -6.52
C ILE A 127 4.36 -0.54 -6.87
N GLY A 128 4.05 -0.68 -8.16
CA GLY A 128 2.73 -1.13 -8.63
C GLY A 128 2.38 -2.58 -8.27
N ALA A 129 3.36 -3.37 -7.83
CA ALA A 129 3.18 -4.74 -7.36
C ALA A 129 2.96 -4.84 -5.83
N ASN A 130 2.95 -3.70 -5.11
CA ASN A 130 2.70 -3.68 -3.67
C ASN A 130 1.33 -4.30 -3.35
N GLY A 131 1.30 -5.29 -2.49
CA GLY A 131 0.06 -5.95 -2.03
C GLY A 131 -0.38 -5.52 -0.63
N ILE A 132 0.34 -4.62 0.03
CA ILE A 132 0.01 -4.13 1.37
C ILE A 132 -0.10 -2.60 1.32
N SER A 133 -1.06 -2.14 0.53
CA SER A 133 -1.32 -0.72 0.30
C SER A 133 -1.63 0.03 1.61
N ILE A 134 -1.33 1.30 1.67
CA ILE A 134 -1.46 2.19 2.83
C ILE A 134 -0.40 1.92 3.91
N PHE A 135 -0.29 0.70 4.42
CA PHE A 135 0.76 0.32 5.38
C PHE A 135 2.16 0.44 4.76
N ILE A 136 2.32 -0.01 3.51
CA ILE A 136 3.47 0.32 2.67
C ILE A 136 3.03 1.47 1.75
N PRO A 137 3.51 2.70 1.96
CA PRO A 137 2.89 3.91 1.43
C PRO A 137 3.21 4.17 -0.06
N CYS A 138 2.84 3.25 -0.94
CA CYS A 138 3.03 3.43 -2.39
C CYS A 138 2.24 4.62 -2.97
N HIS A 139 1.19 5.08 -2.29
CA HIS A 139 0.46 6.31 -2.65
C HIS A 139 1.31 7.57 -2.55
N ARG A 140 2.38 7.59 -1.73
CA ARG A 140 3.32 8.72 -1.59
C ARG A 140 4.31 8.82 -2.74
N VAL A 141 4.26 7.91 -3.73
CA VAL A 141 5.13 8.01 -4.92
C VAL A 141 4.33 8.55 -6.10
N ILE A 142 4.83 9.64 -6.70
CA ILE A 142 4.18 10.40 -7.77
C ILE A 142 5.12 10.57 -8.97
N GLY A 143 4.61 11.10 -10.09
CA GLY A 143 5.44 11.47 -11.24
C GLY A 143 6.39 12.62 -10.92
N SER A 144 7.52 12.70 -11.64
CA SER A 144 8.49 13.82 -11.48
C SER A 144 7.90 15.18 -11.84
N ASN A 145 6.78 15.21 -12.58
CA ASN A 145 6.00 16.39 -12.90
C ASN A 145 4.87 16.66 -11.89
N HIS A 146 4.91 16.02 -10.71
CA HIS A 146 3.91 16.08 -9.65
C HIS A 146 2.52 15.57 -10.03
N LEU A 147 2.38 14.88 -11.17
CA LEU A 147 1.12 14.25 -11.56
C LEU A 147 0.95 12.88 -10.89
N LEU A 148 -0.30 12.57 -10.54
CA LEU A 148 -0.66 11.25 -10.04
C LEU A 148 -0.67 10.25 -11.20
N THR A 149 0.04 9.14 -11.00
CA THR A 149 0.13 8.04 -11.96
C THR A 149 0.01 6.71 -11.22
N GLY A 150 -0.64 5.75 -11.84
CA GLY A 150 -0.74 4.35 -11.42
C GLY A 150 -0.93 4.11 -9.92
N PHE A 151 -2.08 3.56 -9.54
CA PHE A 151 -2.33 3.15 -8.16
C PHE A 151 -3.30 1.98 -8.12
N ALA A 152 -3.10 1.05 -7.19
CA ALA A 152 -3.91 -0.16 -7.06
C ALA A 152 -5.40 0.15 -6.83
N GLY A 153 -5.70 1.11 -5.97
CA GLY A 153 -7.07 1.57 -5.69
C GLY A 153 -7.62 2.61 -6.66
N GLY A 154 -6.91 2.90 -7.77
CA GLY A 154 -7.27 3.97 -8.69
C GLY A 154 -6.77 5.35 -8.25
N LEU A 155 -6.76 6.30 -9.19
CA LEU A 155 -6.17 7.63 -8.95
C LEU A 155 -6.98 8.48 -7.97
N ASP A 156 -8.29 8.27 -7.88
CA ASP A 156 -9.14 8.97 -6.91
C ASP A 156 -8.81 8.54 -5.46
N ALA A 157 -8.61 7.25 -5.23
CA ALA A 157 -8.17 6.75 -3.93
C ALA A 157 -6.77 7.28 -3.58
N LYS A 158 -5.85 7.30 -4.54
CA LYS A 158 -4.50 7.86 -4.35
C LYS A 158 -4.57 9.34 -3.96
N ARG A 159 -5.36 10.15 -4.69
CA ARG A 159 -5.56 11.55 -4.38
C ARG A 159 -6.09 11.73 -2.98
N ARG A 160 -7.16 11.02 -2.62
CA ARG A 160 -7.78 11.14 -1.30
C ARG A 160 -6.84 10.78 -0.15
N LEU A 161 -6.00 9.75 -0.30
CA LEU A 161 -4.98 9.41 0.69
C LEU A 161 -3.97 10.55 0.86
N LEU A 162 -3.47 11.12 -0.24
CA LEU A 162 -2.52 12.23 -0.22
C LEU A 162 -3.13 13.51 0.37
N GLU A 163 -4.38 13.83 0.02
CA GLU A 163 -5.12 14.97 0.57
C GLU A 163 -5.33 14.80 2.08
N THR A 164 -5.75 13.62 2.53
CA THR A 164 -5.89 13.30 3.97
C THR A 164 -4.57 13.55 4.72
N GLU A 165 -3.45 13.11 4.16
CA GLU A 165 -2.15 13.33 4.79
C GLU A 165 -1.69 14.80 4.72
N ALA A 166 -2.00 15.52 3.65
CA ALA A 166 -1.64 16.93 3.49
C ALA A 166 -2.45 17.85 4.41
N GLU A 167 -3.76 17.65 4.52
CA GLU A 167 -4.65 18.41 5.40
C GLU A 167 -4.20 18.35 6.85
N GLN A 168 -3.80 17.15 7.30
CA GLN A 168 -3.34 16.96 8.67
C GLN A 168 -1.95 17.55 8.94
N LYS A 169 -1.16 17.83 7.90
CA LYS A 169 0.11 18.57 7.99
C LYS A 169 -0.06 20.08 7.80
N GLN A 170 -1.28 20.58 7.55
CA GLN A 170 -1.56 21.99 7.20
C GLN A 170 -0.86 22.44 5.92
N HIS A 171 -0.71 21.55 4.94
CA HIS A 171 -0.15 21.87 3.64
C HIS A 171 -1.27 21.82 2.61
N ASN A 172 -1.61 22.95 2.01
CA ASN A 172 -2.45 22.99 0.81
C ASN A 172 -1.64 22.51 -0.40
N VAL A 173 -1.87 21.28 -0.81
CA VAL A 173 -1.25 20.71 -2.02
C VAL A 173 -2.36 20.25 -2.96
N ASP A 174 -2.38 20.80 -4.16
CA ASP A 174 -3.30 20.37 -5.22
C ASP A 174 -2.67 19.21 -6.02
N PHE A 175 -3.25 18.02 -5.90
CA PHE A 175 -2.80 16.83 -6.63
C PHE A 175 -3.63 16.63 -7.90
N GLN A 176 -3.04 16.91 -9.06
CA GLN A 176 -3.71 16.78 -10.36
C GLN A 176 -3.52 15.39 -10.96
N ILE A 177 -4.60 14.84 -11.53
CA ILE A 177 -4.57 13.62 -12.32
C ILE A 177 -4.21 13.96 -13.77
N ARG A 178 -3.34 13.16 -14.37
CA ARG A 178 -3.07 13.23 -15.80
C ARG A 178 -4.32 12.80 -16.58
N LYS A 179 -4.85 13.69 -17.41
CA LYS A 179 -5.93 13.39 -18.36
C LYS A 179 -5.45 12.46 -19.48
#